data_080410c9b3b713f7c7d9a591c4d63266
#
_entry.id   080410c9b3b713f7c7d9a591c4d63266
#
_cell.length_a   1.000
_cell.length_b   1.000
_cell.length_c   1.000
_cell.angle_alpha   90.00
_cell.angle_beta   90.00
_cell.angle_gamma   90.00
#
_symmetry.space_group_name_H-M   'P 1'
#
loop_
_entity.id
_entity.type
_entity.pdbx_description
1 polymer ?
#
loop_
_entity_poly.entity_id
_entity_poly.type
_entity_poly.pdbx_seq_one_letter_code
_entity_poly.pdbx_strand_id
1 'polypeptide(L)'
;LSLDSLRALGIDPMAHDIRFVEDDWESPTLGAWGLGWEVWCDGMEVTQYTYFQQVGGFDCDPVSVELTYGLERLAMYVQGVENVYDLDFNGDGVTYGDVFHQAEVEYSAHNFEHADVDALRRHFEDAEKECAALLEAGLALPAYDQCLKASHRFNLLDARSAISVTERQAYILRVRELAKGSAAAWLKSQGVEVE
;
A
#
# COMPACT_ATOMS: atom_id res chain seq x y z
N LEU A 1 2.02 -7.18 -21.59
CA LEU A 1 1.07 -7.62 -20.57
C LEU A 1 0.01 -6.57 -20.28
N SER A 2 0.36 -5.31 -19.85
CA SER A 2 -0.65 -4.27 -19.55
C SER A 2 -1.60 -3.99 -20.72
N LEU A 3 -1.09 -3.81 -21.95
CA LEU A 3 -1.94 -3.62 -23.14
C LEU A 3 -2.77 -4.85 -23.48
N ASP A 4 -2.26 -6.04 -23.23
CA ASP A 4 -2.97 -7.28 -23.51
C ASP A 4 -4.10 -7.51 -22.49
N SER A 5 -3.90 -7.12 -21.24
CA SER A 5 -4.97 -7.16 -20.23
C SER A 5 -6.10 -6.17 -20.56
N LEU A 6 -5.78 -4.96 -21.05
CA LEU A 6 -6.81 -4.02 -21.52
C LEU A 6 -7.64 -4.61 -22.68
N ARG A 7 -6.97 -5.21 -23.68
CA ARG A 7 -7.66 -5.89 -24.80
C ARG A 7 -8.55 -7.03 -24.31
N ALA A 8 -8.07 -7.82 -23.34
CA ALA A 8 -8.87 -8.93 -22.78
C ALA A 8 -10.13 -8.45 -22.05
N LEU A 9 -10.11 -7.22 -21.53
CA LEU A 9 -11.28 -6.56 -20.92
C LEU A 9 -12.20 -5.87 -21.95
N GLY A 10 -11.86 -5.93 -23.23
CA GLY A 10 -12.65 -5.29 -24.30
C GLY A 10 -12.28 -3.82 -24.53
N ILE A 11 -11.23 -3.31 -23.89
CA ILE A 11 -10.70 -1.96 -24.09
C ILE A 11 -9.66 -2.02 -25.22
N ASP A 12 -9.99 -1.49 -26.39
CA ASP A 12 -9.03 -1.43 -27.51
C ASP A 12 -8.02 -0.30 -27.29
N PRO A 13 -6.73 -0.59 -27.01
CA PRO A 13 -5.73 0.45 -26.82
C PRO A 13 -5.53 1.38 -28.02
N MET A 14 -5.99 1.00 -29.21
CA MET A 14 -5.91 1.86 -30.41
C MET A 14 -7.08 2.85 -30.51
N ALA A 15 -8.17 2.63 -29.77
CA ALA A 15 -9.34 3.49 -29.72
C ALA A 15 -9.31 4.48 -28.53
N HIS A 16 -8.36 4.32 -27.63
CA HIS A 16 -8.20 5.11 -26.40
C HIS A 16 -6.87 5.86 -26.37
N ASP A 17 -6.79 6.96 -25.60
CA ASP A 17 -5.52 7.66 -25.32
C ASP A 17 -4.76 6.88 -24.24
N ILE A 18 -3.89 5.96 -24.65
CA ILE A 18 -3.04 5.18 -23.76
C ILE A 18 -1.70 5.88 -23.61
N ARG A 19 -1.32 6.17 -22.38
CA ARG A 19 -0.03 6.78 -22.04
C ARG A 19 0.72 5.94 -21.03
N PHE A 20 2.05 5.85 -21.22
CA PHE A 20 2.99 5.32 -20.25
C PHE A 20 3.70 6.52 -19.62
N VAL A 21 3.46 6.74 -18.35
CA VAL A 21 4.03 7.86 -17.58
C VAL A 21 5.06 7.30 -16.63
N GLU A 22 6.31 7.77 -16.73
CA GLU A 22 7.37 7.35 -15.82
C GLU A 22 7.06 7.86 -14.41
N ASP A 23 6.98 6.95 -13.46
CA ASP A 23 6.72 7.23 -12.06
C ASP A 23 7.35 6.15 -11.17
N ASP A 24 8.38 6.55 -10.43
CA ASP A 24 9.07 5.65 -9.50
C ASP A 24 8.22 5.46 -8.25
N TRP A 25 8.02 4.20 -7.90
CA TRP A 25 7.28 3.86 -6.69
C TRP A 25 8.20 3.80 -5.48
N GLU A 26 7.76 4.36 -4.36
CA GLU A 26 8.47 4.24 -3.09
C GLU A 26 7.54 4.08 -1.89
N SER A 27 8.02 3.36 -0.88
CA SER A 27 7.42 3.28 0.44
C SER A 27 8.48 3.56 1.52
N PRO A 28 8.57 4.80 2.02
CA PRO A 28 9.58 5.19 2.99
C PRO A 28 9.55 4.37 4.29
N THR A 29 8.38 3.96 4.74
CA THR A 29 8.21 3.14 5.96
C THR A 29 8.64 1.69 5.78
N LEU A 30 8.54 1.16 4.56
CA LEU A 30 8.99 -0.20 4.24
C LEU A 30 10.47 -0.25 3.82
N GLY A 31 11.11 0.91 3.59
CA GLY A 31 12.43 0.94 2.97
C GLY A 31 12.43 0.25 1.60
N ALA A 32 11.34 0.44 0.85
CA ALA A 32 11.13 -0.18 -0.45
C ALA A 32 11.00 0.90 -1.52
N TRP A 33 11.57 0.63 -2.71
CA TRP A 33 11.42 1.48 -3.88
C TRP A 33 11.68 0.69 -5.17
N GLY A 34 11.20 1.20 -6.28
CA GLY A 34 11.42 0.61 -7.58
C GLY A 34 11.19 1.60 -8.72
N LEU A 35 11.86 1.35 -9.84
CA LEU A 35 11.63 2.06 -11.10
C LEU A 35 10.27 1.66 -11.66
N GLY A 36 9.46 2.61 -12.11
CA GLY A 36 8.12 2.31 -12.53
C GLY A 36 7.55 3.16 -13.63
N TRP A 37 6.43 2.71 -14.15
CA TRP A 37 5.56 3.43 -15.06
C TRP A 37 4.10 3.21 -14.71
N GLU A 38 3.34 4.29 -14.76
CA GLU A 38 1.89 4.23 -14.76
C GLU A 38 1.37 4.02 -16.19
N VAL A 39 0.34 3.22 -16.33
CA VAL A 39 -0.42 3.06 -17.58
C VAL A 39 -1.73 3.81 -17.44
N TRP A 40 -1.88 4.86 -18.21
CA TRP A 40 -3.06 5.72 -18.22
C TRP A 40 -3.94 5.40 -19.41
N CYS A 41 -5.25 5.40 -19.19
CA CYS A 41 -6.28 5.27 -20.20
C CYS A 41 -7.19 6.49 -20.12
N ASP A 42 -7.29 7.29 -21.19
CA ASP A 42 -8.11 8.50 -21.29
C ASP A 42 -7.98 9.45 -20.09
N GLY A 43 -6.75 9.60 -19.57
CA GLY A 43 -6.45 10.50 -18.46
C GLY A 43 -6.63 9.91 -17.06
N MET A 44 -6.95 8.61 -16.94
CA MET A 44 -7.01 7.90 -15.65
C MET A 44 -5.94 6.80 -15.61
N GLU A 45 -5.12 6.78 -14.57
CA GLU A 45 -4.22 5.67 -14.28
C GLU A 45 -5.02 4.41 -13.99
N VAL A 46 -4.75 3.32 -14.72
CA VAL A 46 -5.46 2.04 -14.59
C VAL A 46 -4.56 0.90 -14.14
N THR A 47 -3.27 1.02 -14.40
CA THR A 47 -2.26 0.00 -14.04
C THR A 47 -0.95 0.71 -13.76
N GLN A 48 -0.22 0.21 -12.77
CA GLN A 48 1.18 0.58 -12.54
C GLN A 48 2.05 -0.66 -12.60
N TYR A 49 3.26 -0.56 -13.16
CA TYR A 49 4.25 -1.60 -13.02
C TYR A 49 5.56 -1.06 -12.44
N THR A 50 6.15 -1.88 -11.57
CA THR A 50 7.30 -1.50 -10.76
C THR A 50 8.36 -2.59 -10.82
N TYR A 51 9.60 -2.19 -11.09
CA TYR A 51 10.78 -3.04 -10.94
C TYR A 51 11.39 -2.77 -9.57
N PHE A 52 11.10 -3.62 -8.59
CA PHE A 52 11.59 -3.46 -7.22
C PHE A 52 13.09 -3.54 -7.15
N GLN A 53 13.71 -2.47 -6.65
CA GLN A 53 15.15 -2.38 -6.44
C GLN A 53 15.52 -2.75 -5.01
N GLN A 54 14.72 -2.31 -4.02
CA GLN A 54 14.93 -2.61 -2.61
C GLN A 54 13.60 -2.89 -1.91
N VAL A 55 13.65 -3.77 -0.90
CA VAL A 55 12.57 -4.02 0.05
C VAL A 55 13.18 -4.24 1.43
N GLY A 56 12.68 -3.54 2.44
CA GLY A 56 13.23 -3.58 3.80
C GLY A 56 14.69 -3.08 3.89
N GLY A 57 15.12 -2.26 2.93
CA GLY A 57 16.50 -1.77 2.82
C GLY A 57 17.48 -2.78 2.22
N PHE A 58 17.02 -3.95 1.75
CA PHE A 58 17.83 -4.98 1.07
C PHE A 58 17.59 -4.91 -0.43
N ASP A 59 18.66 -5.03 -1.20
CA ASP A 59 18.59 -5.08 -2.66
C ASP A 59 17.87 -6.36 -3.11
N CYS A 60 17.01 -6.22 -4.12
CA CYS A 60 16.27 -7.34 -4.70
C CYS A 60 17.14 -8.09 -5.70
N ASP A 61 17.39 -9.38 -5.45
CA ASP A 61 18.08 -10.29 -6.37
C ASP A 61 17.34 -11.64 -6.43
N PRO A 62 16.66 -11.97 -7.53
CA PRO A 62 16.49 -11.14 -8.75
C PRO A 62 15.56 -9.92 -8.53
N VAL A 63 15.75 -8.89 -9.34
CA VAL A 63 14.79 -7.78 -9.45
C VAL A 63 13.44 -8.35 -9.88
N SER A 64 12.42 -8.13 -9.04
CA SER A 64 11.05 -8.57 -9.33
C SER A 64 10.25 -7.44 -9.96
N VAL A 65 9.35 -7.80 -10.89
CA VAL A 65 8.40 -6.87 -11.48
C VAL A 65 6.99 -7.12 -10.91
N GLU A 66 6.31 -6.05 -10.57
CA GLU A 66 4.91 -6.06 -10.19
C GLU A 66 4.08 -5.36 -11.26
N LEU A 67 2.89 -5.90 -11.53
CA LEU A 67 1.83 -5.25 -12.26
C LEU A 67 0.64 -5.06 -11.32
N THR A 68 0.37 -3.82 -10.93
CA THR A 68 -0.71 -3.44 -10.02
C THR A 68 -1.88 -2.88 -10.82
N TYR A 69 -3.06 -3.44 -10.64
CA TYR A 69 -4.27 -3.07 -11.36
C TYR A 69 -5.24 -2.31 -10.44
N GLY A 70 -5.71 -1.15 -10.89
CA GLY A 70 -6.82 -0.43 -10.28
C GLY A 70 -8.14 -1.09 -10.67
N LEU A 71 -8.58 -2.10 -9.93
CA LEU A 71 -9.75 -2.92 -10.31
C LEU A 71 -11.02 -2.09 -10.42
N GLU A 72 -11.25 -1.17 -9.50
CA GLU A 72 -12.40 -0.27 -9.54
C GLU A 72 -12.34 0.66 -10.75
N ARG A 73 -11.16 1.20 -11.06
CA ARG A 73 -10.95 2.06 -12.22
C ARG A 73 -11.21 1.31 -13.53
N LEU A 74 -10.70 0.09 -13.66
CA LEU A 74 -10.98 -0.77 -14.82
C LEU A 74 -12.46 -1.13 -14.92
N ALA A 75 -13.10 -1.46 -13.79
CA ALA A 75 -14.53 -1.76 -13.75
C ALA A 75 -15.38 -0.56 -14.21
N MET A 76 -14.99 0.67 -13.84
CA MET A 76 -15.66 1.89 -14.33
C MET A 76 -15.60 1.99 -15.84
N TYR A 77 -14.46 1.69 -16.47
CA TYR A 77 -14.35 1.63 -17.94
C TYR A 77 -15.24 0.56 -18.56
N VAL A 78 -15.18 -0.65 -17.99
CA VAL A 78 -15.96 -1.81 -18.52
C VAL A 78 -17.46 -1.56 -18.40
N GLN A 79 -17.91 -0.95 -17.31
CA GLN A 79 -19.33 -0.66 -17.07
C GLN A 79 -19.78 0.70 -17.63
N GLY A 80 -18.86 1.57 -18.04
CA GLY A 80 -19.17 2.89 -18.58
C GLY A 80 -19.76 3.85 -17.54
N VAL A 81 -19.31 3.78 -16.29
CA VAL A 81 -19.72 4.67 -15.20
C VAL A 81 -18.61 5.64 -14.83
N GLU A 82 -18.97 6.84 -14.38
CA GLU A 82 -18.03 7.91 -14.02
C GLU A 82 -17.74 7.97 -12.52
N ASN A 83 -18.56 7.32 -11.70
CA ASN A 83 -18.42 7.30 -10.25
C ASN A 83 -18.29 5.85 -9.78
N VAL A 84 -17.28 5.58 -8.94
CA VAL A 84 -17.01 4.25 -8.39
C VAL A 84 -18.21 3.67 -7.62
N TYR A 85 -18.98 4.52 -6.94
CA TYR A 85 -20.15 4.07 -6.19
C TYR A 85 -21.32 3.62 -7.06
N ASP A 86 -21.31 3.96 -8.33
CA ASP A 86 -22.37 3.56 -9.31
C ASP A 86 -22.06 2.21 -9.99
N LEU A 87 -20.88 1.62 -9.69
CA LEU A 87 -20.54 0.28 -10.19
C LEU A 87 -21.59 -0.75 -9.75
N ASP A 88 -22.09 -1.54 -10.68
CA ASP A 88 -22.86 -2.74 -10.34
C ASP A 88 -21.92 -3.79 -9.74
N PHE A 89 -22.12 -4.09 -8.46
CA PHE A 89 -21.22 -4.94 -7.68
C PHE A 89 -21.47 -6.44 -7.89
N ASN A 90 -22.73 -6.83 -8.11
CA ASN A 90 -23.12 -8.24 -8.17
C ASN A 90 -23.81 -8.66 -9.47
N GLY A 91 -24.03 -7.75 -10.40
CA GLY A 91 -24.76 -8.00 -11.64
C GLY A 91 -26.28 -8.06 -11.46
N ASP A 92 -26.81 -7.69 -10.30
CA ASP A 92 -28.23 -7.80 -9.92
C ASP A 92 -28.72 -6.54 -9.18
N GLY A 93 -28.13 -5.39 -9.48
CA GLY A 93 -28.58 -4.08 -9.02
C GLY A 93 -28.12 -3.65 -7.63
N VAL A 94 -27.21 -4.40 -6.98
CA VAL A 94 -26.49 -3.93 -5.79
C VAL A 94 -25.29 -3.14 -6.26
N THR A 95 -25.17 -1.88 -5.84
CA THR A 95 -24.04 -1.03 -6.25
C THR A 95 -22.84 -1.19 -5.31
N TYR A 96 -21.65 -0.79 -5.79
CA TYR A 96 -20.46 -0.64 -4.95
C TYR A 96 -20.72 0.33 -3.78
N GLY A 97 -21.50 1.38 -4.04
CA GLY A 97 -21.93 2.33 -3.03
C GLY A 97 -22.77 1.70 -1.91
N ASP A 98 -23.70 0.81 -2.25
CA ASP A 98 -24.53 0.10 -1.27
C ASP A 98 -23.68 -0.75 -0.30
N VAL A 99 -22.55 -1.26 -0.78
CA VAL A 99 -21.66 -2.13 0.02
C VAL A 99 -20.63 -1.33 0.82
N PHE A 100 -20.00 -0.31 0.23
CA PHE A 100 -18.78 0.29 0.78
C PHE A 100 -18.90 1.76 1.19
N HIS A 101 -19.89 2.53 0.67
CA HIS A 101 -19.93 3.97 0.91
C HIS A 101 -20.08 4.33 2.39
N GLN A 102 -20.95 3.62 3.13
CA GLN A 102 -21.13 3.89 4.57
C GLN A 102 -19.85 3.62 5.37
N ALA A 103 -19.14 2.53 5.06
CA ALA A 103 -17.86 2.22 5.68
C ALA A 103 -16.82 3.31 5.40
N GLU A 104 -16.73 3.79 4.16
CA GLU A 104 -15.83 4.89 3.78
C GLU A 104 -16.11 6.16 4.60
N VAL A 105 -17.38 6.56 4.73
CA VAL A 105 -17.80 7.73 5.53
C VAL A 105 -17.37 7.57 6.99
N GLU A 106 -17.67 6.42 7.61
CA GLU A 106 -17.39 6.19 9.03
C GLU A 106 -15.88 6.07 9.31
N TYR A 107 -15.13 5.34 8.48
CA TYR A 107 -13.69 5.23 8.63
C TYR A 107 -12.97 6.55 8.36
N SER A 108 -13.42 7.35 7.39
CA SER A 108 -12.89 8.69 7.17
C SER A 108 -13.11 9.59 8.40
N ALA A 109 -14.32 9.63 8.93
CA ALA A 109 -14.62 10.37 10.15
C ALA A 109 -13.77 9.90 11.34
N HIS A 110 -13.64 8.59 11.54
CA HIS A 110 -12.76 8.04 12.57
C HIS A 110 -11.31 8.48 12.36
N ASN A 111 -10.76 8.30 11.16
CA ASN A 111 -9.34 8.51 10.88
C ASN A 111 -8.94 9.99 10.97
N PHE A 112 -9.80 10.90 10.51
CA PHE A 112 -9.48 12.33 10.43
C PHE A 112 -9.99 13.15 11.61
N GLU A 113 -11.05 12.69 12.32
CA GLU A 113 -11.73 13.52 13.30
C GLU A 113 -11.77 12.90 14.72
N HIS A 114 -12.02 11.59 14.84
CA HIS A 114 -12.42 10.98 16.12
C HIS A 114 -11.38 10.06 16.75
N ALA A 115 -10.39 9.55 16.01
CA ALA A 115 -9.38 8.65 16.58
C ALA A 115 -8.66 9.30 17.76
N ASP A 116 -8.59 8.60 18.89
CA ASP A 116 -7.95 9.06 20.13
C ASP A 116 -6.42 9.08 19.95
N VAL A 117 -5.86 10.29 19.91
CA VAL A 117 -4.42 10.52 19.66
C VAL A 117 -3.55 9.88 20.74
N ASP A 118 -3.93 9.96 22.01
CA ASP A 118 -3.13 9.40 23.11
C ASP A 118 -3.16 7.87 23.09
N ALA A 119 -4.29 7.28 22.75
CA ALA A 119 -4.39 5.84 22.53
C ALA A 119 -3.55 5.40 21.33
N LEU A 120 -3.57 6.14 20.22
CA LEU A 120 -2.75 5.84 19.04
C LEU A 120 -1.25 5.86 19.37
N ARG A 121 -0.77 6.84 20.14
CA ARG A 121 0.64 6.90 20.57
C ARG A 121 1.03 5.69 21.43
N ARG A 122 0.21 5.34 22.43
CA ARG A 122 0.44 4.16 23.27
C ARG A 122 0.47 2.86 22.44
N HIS A 123 -0.51 2.68 21.56
CA HIS A 123 -0.60 1.49 20.72
C HIS A 123 0.56 1.39 19.71
N PHE A 124 1.09 2.52 19.23
CA PHE A 124 2.31 2.52 18.43
C PHE A 124 3.49 2.01 19.22
N GLU A 125 3.72 2.56 20.42
CA GLU A 125 4.82 2.17 21.29
C GLU A 125 4.75 0.70 21.74
N ASP A 126 3.54 0.21 22.02
CA ASP A 126 3.31 -1.20 22.39
C ASP A 126 3.63 -2.13 21.22
N ALA A 127 3.18 -1.80 20.02
CA ALA A 127 3.48 -2.58 18.81
C ALA A 127 4.99 -2.56 18.48
N GLU A 128 5.67 -1.43 18.64
CA GLU A 128 7.11 -1.30 18.43
C GLU A 128 7.89 -2.19 19.42
N LYS A 129 7.55 -2.15 20.71
CA LYS A 129 8.19 -2.97 21.74
C LYS A 129 7.98 -4.47 21.50
N GLU A 130 6.75 -4.84 21.16
CA GLU A 130 6.43 -6.24 20.86
C GLU A 130 7.16 -6.72 19.60
N CYS A 131 7.23 -5.90 18.56
CA CYS A 131 8.00 -6.22 17.35
C CYS A 131 9.47 -6.49 17.70
N ALA A 132 10.11 -5.60 18.47
CA ALA A 132 11.50 -5.76 18.88
C ALA A 132 11.72 -7.06 19.68
N ALA A 133 10.87 -7.37 20.65
CA ALA A 133 10.95 -8.60 21.44
C ALA A 133 10.80 -9.87 20.58
N LEU A 134 9.90 -9.84 19.61
CA LEU A 134 9.70 -10.96 18.66
C LEU A 134 10.91 -11.12 17.72
N LEU A 135 11.55 -10.04 17.29
CA LEU A 135 12.79 -10.11 16.52
C LEU A 135 13.94 -10.71 17.31
N GLU A 136 14.10 -10.35 18.59
CA GLU A 136 15.07 -10.96 19.48
C GLU A 136 14.83 -12.48 19.68
N ALA A 137 13.56 -12.90 19.67
CA ALA A 137 13.16 -14.29 19.71
C ALA A 137 13.28 -15.03 18.37
N GLY A 138 13.66 -14.35 17.27
CA GLY A 138 13.78 -14.90 15.93
C GLY A 138 12.45 -15.18 15.22
N LEU A 139 11.37 -14.53 15.66
CA LEU A 139 10.00 -14.73 15.17
C LEU A 139 9.61 -13.65 14.14
N ALA A 140 10.14 -13.77 12.91
CA ALA A 140 10.03 -12.75 11.86
C ALA A 140 8.57 -12.42 11.48
N LEU A 141 7.71 -13.43 11.28
CA LEU A 141 6.34 -13.21 10.80
C LEU A 141 5.46 -12.46 11.82
N PRO A 142 5.37 -12.88 13.10
CA PRO A 142 4.62 -12.12 14.09
C PRO A 142 5.26 -10.75 14.39
N ALA A 143 6.59 -10.61 14.27
CA ALA A 143 7.25 -9.30 14.37
C ALA A 143 6.77 -8.36 13.25
N TYR A 144 6.68 -8.84 12.02
CA TYR A 144 6.17 -8.05 10.90
C TYR A 144 4.70 -7.66 11.09
N ASP A 145 3.87 -8.52 11.66
CA ASP A 145 2.48 -8.17 12.02
C ASP A 145 2.43 -6.97 12.99
N GLN A 146 3.33 -6.91 13.97
CA GLN A 146 3.44 -5.75 14.87
C GLN A 146 3.99 -4.51 14.13
N CYS A 147 4.93 -4.67 13.20
CA CYS A 147 5.40 -3.59 12.34
C CYS A 147 4.23 -2.97 11.53
N LEU A 148 3.36 -3.78 10.95
CA LEU A 148 2.16 -3.32 10.24
C LEU A 148 1.22 -2.55 11.17
N LYS A 149 1.02 -3.01 12.40
CA LYS A 149 0.21 -2.32 13.41
C LYS A 149 0.83 -0.96 13.77
N ALA A 150 2.14 -0.89 13.99
CA ALA A 150 2.85 0.36 14.24
C ALA A 150 2.69 1.34 13.06
N SER A 151 2.91 0.86 11.83
CA SER A 151 2.72 1.65 10.61
C SER A 151 1.30 2.21 10.49
N HIS A 152 0.29 1.39 10.75
CA HIS A 152 -1.10 1.84 10.74
C HIS A 152 -1.38 2.93 11.81
N ARG A 153 -0.85 2.79 13.03
CA ARG A 153 -1.02 3.80 14.08
C ARG A 153 -0.33 5.11 13.72
N PHE A 154 0.86 5.03 13.13
CA PHE A 154 1.54 6.21 12.58
C PHE A 154 0.69 6.92 11.51
N ASN A 155 0.12 6.19 10.56
CA ASN A 155 -0.73 6.77 9.52
C ASN A 155 -1.96 7.49 10.12
N LEU A 156 -2.56 6.94 11.18
CA LEU A 156 -3.67 7.59 11.88
C LEU A 156 -3.22 8.86 12.62
N LEU A 157 -2.04 8.86 13.25
CA LEU A 157 -1.48 10.06 13.89
C LEU A 157 -1.22 11.17 12.86
N ASP A 158 -0.71 10.81 11.69
CA ASP A 158 -0.49 11.74 10.56
C ASP A 158 -1.82 12.29 10.05
N ALA A 159 -2.81 11.43 9.80
CA ALA A 159 -4.17 11.82 9.37
C ALA A 159 -4.85 12.75 10.38
N ARG A 160 -4.67 12.51 11.70
CA ARG A 160 -5.17 13.38 12.77
C ARG A 160 -4.40 14.70 12.89
N SER A 161 -3.37 14.93 12.06
CA SER A 161 -2.46 16.09 12.20
C SER A 161 -1.87 16.21 13.61
N ALA A 162 -1.69 15.07 14.28
CA ALA A 162 -1.25 14.99 15.69
C ALA A 162 0.26 14.98 15.86
N ILE A 163 1.01 15.00 14.77
CA ILE A 163 2.47 14.99 14.72
C ILE A 163 3.00 16.11 13.82
N SER A 164 4.11 16.71 14.22
CA SER A 164 4.81 17.71 13.41
C SER A 164 5.57 17.04 12.25
N VAL A 165 6.03 17.86 11.30
CA VAL A 165 6.87 17.37 10.18
C VAL A 165 8.12 16.65 10.68
N THR A 166 8.76 17.15 11.73
CA THR A 166 9.95 16.53 12.34
C THR A 166 9.60 15.19 13.01
N GLU A 167 8.51 15.13 13.76
CA GLU A 167 8.03 13.88 14.36
C GLU A 167 7.65 12.86 13.31
N ARG A 168 7.02 13.29 12.21
CA ARG A 168 6.68 12.43 11.07
C ARG A 168 7.91 11.69 10.53
N GLN A 169 9.03 12.40 10.34
CA GLN A 169 10.27 11.76 9.89
C GLN A 169 10.80 10.75 10.91
N ALA A 170 10.72 11.07 12.21
CA ALA A 170 11.12 10.14 13.26
C ALA A 170 10.27 8.87 13.29
N TYR A 171 8.94 8.99 13.13
CA TYR A 171 8.04 7.83 13.03
C TYR A 171 8.33 6.97 11.78
N ILE A 172 8.58 7.60 10.62
CA ILE A 172 8.97 6.88 9.40
C ILE A 172 10.22 6.04 9.65
N LEU A 173 11.26 6.63 10.26
CA LEU A 173 12.48 5.90 10.57
C LEU A 173 12.24 4.74 11.53
N ARG A 174 11.44 4.94 12.58
CA ARG A 174 11.11 3.87 13.55
C ARG A 174 10.42 2.69 12.84
N VAL A 175 9.40 2.95 12.02
CA VAL A 175 8.70 1.88 11.27
C VAL A 175 9.64 1.20 10.27
N ARG A 176 10.51 1.97 9.59
CA ARG A 176 11.51 1.42 8.66
C ARG A 176 12.47 0.47 9.34
N GLU A 177 12.95 0.78 10.54
CA GLU A 177 13.82 -0.12 11.30
C GLU A 177 13.11 -1.42 11.70
N LEU A 178 11.82 -1.36 12.07
CA LEU A 178 11.03 -2.57 12.32
C LEU A 178 10.86 -3.42 11.07
N ALA A 179 10.59 -2.80 9.93
CA ALA A 179 10.45 -3.47 8.64
C ALA A 179 11.78 -4.13 8.22
N LYS A 180 12.91 -3.40 8.33
CA LYS A 180 14.25 -3.92 8.05
C LYS A 180 14.61 -5.10 8.96
N GLY A 181 14.37 -4.97 10.26
CA GLY A 181 14.59 -6.06 11.20
C GLY A 181 13.77 -7.30 10.89
N SER A 182 12.52 -7.12 10.52
CA SER A 182 11.61 -8.23 10.13
C SER A 182 12.09 -8.92 8.85
N ALA A 183 12.50 -8.14 7.84
CA ALA A 183 13.07 -8.67 6.60
C ALA A 183 14.39 -9.43 6.84
N ALA A 184 15.30 -8.88 7.65
CA ALA A 184 16.53 -9.54 8.04
C ALA A 184 16.29 -10.88 8.76
N ALA A 185 15.38 -10.88 9.74
CA ALA A 185 15.01 -12.08 10.47
C ALA A 185 14.37 -13.14 9.55
N TRP A 186 13.56 -12.72 8.59
CA TRP A 186 12.99 -13.62 7.58
C TRP A 186 14.08 -14.23 6.69
N LEU A 187 14.96 -13.42 6.10
CA LEU A 187 16.06 -13.90 5.27
C LEU A 187 16.94 -14.90 6.01
N LYS A 188 17.30 -14.58 7.26
CA LYS A 188 18.07 -15.49 8.13
C LYS A 188 17.35 -16.81 8.35
N SER A 189 16.03 -16.82 8.52
CA SER A 189 15.23 -18.04 8.68
C SER A 189 15.24 -18.91 7.43
N GLN A 190 15.50 -18.32 6.25
CA GLN A 190 15.66 -19.01 4.96
C GLN A 190 17.11 -19.42 4.68
N GLY A 191 18.03 -19.19 5.61
CA GLY A 191 19.46 -19.52 5.46
C GLY A 191 20.24 -18.52 4.59
N VAL A 192 19.69 -17.31 4.38
CA VAL A 192 20.38 -16.23 3.69
C VAL A 192 21.14 -15.40 4.71
N GLU A 193 22.46 -15.24 4.50
CA GLU A 193 23.27 -14.31 5.30
C GLU A 193 22.95 -12.88 4.90
N VAL A 194 22.70 -12.04 5.90
CA VAL A 194 22.37 -10.63 5.73
C VAL A 194 23.47 -9.84 6.45
N GLU A 195 24.17 -8.99 5.71
CA GLU A 195 25.16 -8.05 6.24
C GLU A 195 24.50 -6.78 6.81
#